data_7d15d1b16f1f4ff1953a71fb48d26548
#
_entry.id   7d15d1b16f1f4ff1953a71fb48d26548
#
_cell.length_a   1.000
_cell.length_b   1.000
_cell.length_c   1.000
_cell.angle_alpha   90.00
_cell.angle_beta   90.00
_cell.angle_gamma   90.00
#
_symmetry.space_group_name_H-M   'P 1'
#
loop_
_entity.id
_entity.type
_entity.pdbx_description
1 polymer ?
#
loop_
_entity_poly.entity_id
_entity_poly.type
_entity_poly.pdbx_seq_one_letter_code
_entity_poly.pdbx_strand_id
1 'polypeptide(L)'
;MMPIEAVQTYTAALTQTTQEKLRPSIESHQFSCNRVFNLFSHAMSYAPTVYISLSNHALQEDIKYLPNRDTTGCAAHINLNSALDGALKELIERQCLLRYWITKQVPQEIIITNELQGLKTDTRTLINKLQQSGSLKLYDITIPGFPGFAVISIYGADDNSLTVQYCTGLSYGYSAESAIEKSITELWQSFAFLHYFKIGGYDITDIDDSYHRHFWKSNKRDTYTLMTKETPLHVISLKDFLDKPKITRYELESHLKTITNNVFVYARSESLIRGLVWLVRVFSPALFIHMDCSSPLNFENAISSEFPKTYEDRKLSMVPFP
;
A
#
# COMPACT_ATOMS: atom_id res chain seq x y z
N MET A 1 -12.77 21.46 -19.63
CA MET A 1 -12.72 20.22 -20.44
C MET A 1 -11.48 19.46 -19.98
N MET A 2 -11.59 18.15 -19.74
CA MET A 2 -10.38 17.37 -19.41
C MET A 2 -9.45 17.29 -20.63
N PRO A 3 -8.13 17.33 -20.44
CA PRO A 3 -7.21 17.01 -21.52
C PRO A 3 -7.52 15.62 -22.07
N ILE A 4 -7.51 15.44 -23.39
CA ILE A 4 -7.85 14.15 -24.05
C ILE A 4 -6.93 13.03 -23.54
N GLU A 5 -5.65 13.31 -23.36
CA GLU A 5 -4.66 12.35 -22.83
C GLU A 5 -5.01 11.83 -21.43
N ALA A 6 -5.53 12.69 -20.54
CA ALA A 6 -5.96 12.29 -19.20
C ALA A 6 -7.18 11.36 -19.27
N VAL A 7 -8.14 11.65 -20.14
CA VAL A 7 -9.31 10.78 -20.37
C VAL A 7 -8.87 9.41 -20.86
N GLN A 8 -7.98 9.35 -21.84
CA GLN A 8 -7.47 8.09 -22.40
C GLN A 8 -6.78 7.23 -21.33
N THR A 9 -5.95 7.85 -20.48
CA THR A 9 -5.24 7.14 -19.42
C THR A 9 -6.19 6.57 -18.36
N TYR A 10 -7.22 7.32 -17.96
CA TYR A 10 -8.25 6.81 -17.04
C TYR A 10 -9.05 5.67 -17.66
N THR A 11 -9.46 5.82 -18.91
CA THR A 11 -10.24 4.80 -19.65
C THR A 11 -9.44 3.51 -19.80
N ALA A 12 -8.15 3.59 -20.16
CA ALA A 12 -7.29 2.43 -20.30
C ALA A 12 -7.15 1.64 -18.98
N ALA A 13 -6.90 2.32 -17.87
CA ALA A 13 -6.79 1.66 -16.57
C ALA A 13 -8.13 1.05 -16.12
N LEU A 14 -9.27 1.75 -16.31
CA LEU A 14 -10.60 1.21 -16.01
C LEU A 14 -10.93 0.00 -16.87
N THR A 15 -10.56 0.01 -18.15
CA THR A 15 -10.82 -1.12 -19.04
C THR A 15 -10.19 -2.41 -18.54
N GLN A 16 -8.96 -2.32 -18.00
CA GLN A 16 -8.26 -3.49 -17.45
C GLN A 16 -8.90 -4.00 -16.14
N THR A 17 -9.35 -3.10 -15.27
CA THR A 17 -9.93 -3.47 -13.96
C THR A 17 -11.42 -3.75 -13.99
N THR A 18 -12.11 -3.34 -15.03
CA THR A 18 -13.56 -3.57 -15.20
C THR A 18 -13.84 -4.99 -15.68
N GLN A 19 -14.93 -5.58 -15.21
CA GLN A 19 -15.42 -6.87 -15.70
C GLN A 19 -15.63 -6.83 -17.22
N GLU A 20 -15.21 -7.87 -17.91
CA GLU A 20 -15.19 -7.93 -19.38
C GLU A 20 -16.51 -7.51 -20.05
N LYS A 21 -17.64 -7.94 -19.51
CA LYS A 21 -18.99 -7.59 -20.00
C LYS A 21 -19.33 -6.10 -19.97
N LEU A 22 -18.64 -5.32 -19.12
CA LEU A 22 -18.88 -3.88 -18.95
C LEU A 22 -17.88 -3.02 -19.74
N ARG A 23 -16.77 -3.58 -20.21
CA ARG A 23 -15.72 -2.85 -20.92
C ARG A 23 -16.23 -2.04 -22.13
N PRO A 24 -17.11 -2.58 -23.00
CA PRO A 24 -17.59 -1.81 -24.16
C PRO A 24 -18.38 -0.55 -23.81
N SER A 25 -18.93 -0.47 -22.59
CA SER A 25 -19.73 0.68 -22.16
C SER A 25 -18.89 1.81 -21.52
N ILE A 26 -17.60 1.58 -21.24
CA ILE A 26 -16.76 2.58 -20.55
C ILE A 26 -16.65 3.88 -21.34
N GLU A 27 -16.42 3.79 -22.65
CA GLU A 27 -16.24 4.97 -23.51
C GLU A 27 -17.49 5.83 -23.63
N SER A 28 -18.69 5.21 -23.57
CA SER A 28 -19.97 5.91 -23.65
C SER A 28 -20.54 6.33 -22.30
N HIS A 29 -19.94 5.87 -21.19
CA HIS A 29 -20.42 6.18 -19.85
C HIS A 29 -20.02 7.59 -19.42
N GLN A 30 -20.98 8.31 -18.84
CA GLN A 30 -20.74 9.64 -18.25
C GLN A 30 -20.40 9.49 -16.77
N PHE A 31 -19.11 9.45 -16.46
CA PHE A 31 -18.65 9.41 -15.08
C PHE A 31 -18.89 10.71 -14.34
N SER A 32 -19.33 10.61 -13.09
CA SER A 32 -19.18 11.75 -12.17
C SER A 32 -17.70 12.02 -11.92
N CYS A 33 -17.35 13.33 -11.88
CA CYS A 33 -15.96 13.75 -11.79
C CYS A 33 -15.76 14.76 -10.66
N ASN A 34 -14.57 14.71 -10.04
CA ASN A 34 -14.11 15.70 -9.08
C ASN A 34 -12.92 16.49 -9.63
N ARG A 35 -12.77 17.72 -9.13
CA ARG A 35 -11.57 18.53 -9.39
C ARG A 35 -10.37 17.91 -8.69
N VAL A 36 -9.25 17.82 -9.40
CA VAL A 36 -7.97 17.35 -8.91
C VAL A 36 -6.86 18.26 -9.41
N PHE A 37 -5.70 18.16 -8.81
CA PHE A 37 -4.49 18.83 -9.28
C PHE A 37 -3.52 17.79 -9.82
N ASN A 38 -2.84 18.13 -10.92
CA ASN A 38 -1.66 17.36 -11.30
C ASN A 38 -0.50 17.73 -10.37
N LEU A 39 0.14 16.72 -9.77
CA LEU A 39 1.21 16.90 -8.78
C LEU A 39 2.40 17.70 -9.31
N PHE A 40 2.72 17.54 -10.60
CA PHE A 40 3.94 18.10 -11.18
C PHE A 40 3.73 19.43 -11.90
N SER A 41 2.63 19.56 -12.62
CA SER A 41 2.32 20.79 -13.36
C SER A 41 1.50 21.79 -12.56
N HIS A 42 0.96 21.37 -11.40
CA HIS A 42 -0.01 22.10 -10.58
C HIS A 42 -1.27 22.54 -11.34
N ALA A 43 -1.46 22.01 -12.55
CA ALA A 43 -2.64 22.31 -13.35
C ALA A 43 -3.88 21.63 -12.77
N MET A 44 -4.98 22.37 -12.79
CA MET A 44 -6.30 21.84 -12.47
C MET A 44 -6.76 20.85 -13.54
N SER A 45 -7.30 19.73 -13.09
CA SER A 45 -7.87 18.69 -13.94
C SER A 45 -9.14 18.13 -13.31
N TYR A 46 -9.72 17.14 -13.94
CA TYR A 46 -10.83 16.37 -13.40
C TYR A 46 -10.48 14.87 -13.41
N ALA A 47 -10.99 14.14 -12.46
CA ALA A 47 -10.86 12.69 -12.41
C ALA A 47 -12.21 12.05 -12.10
N PRO A 48 -12.49 10.87 -12.66
CA PRO A 48 -13.68 10.11 -12.28
C PRO A 48 -13.72 9.87 -10.77
N THR A 49 -14.89 10.09 -10.17
CA THR A 49 -15.09 9.97 -8.72
C THR A 49 -14.73 8.58 -8.19
N VAL A 50 -14.82 7.55 -9.03
CA VAL A 50 -14.42 6.18 -8.68
C VAL A 50 -12.94 6.04 -8.29
N TYR A 51 -12.05 6.92 -8.77
CA TYR A 51 -10.64 6.95 -8.35
C TYR A 51 -10.43 7.63 -6.99
N ILE A 52 -11.45 8.33 -6.47
CA ILE A 52 -11.30 9.22 -5.33
C ILE A 52 -12.09 8.73 -4.13
N SER A 53 -13.37 8.40 -4.32
CA SER A 53 -14.29 8.07 -3.25
C SER A 53 -14.16 6.61 -2.81
N LEU A 54 -14.09 6.39 -1.49
CA LEU A 54 -14.24 5.07 -0.88
C LEU A 54 -15.72 4.75 -0.59
N SER A 55 -16.58 5.77 -0.52
CA SER A 55 -18.01 5.59 -0.25
C SER A 55 -18.77 5.17 -1.52
N ASN A 56 -19.56 4.09 -1.40
CA ASN A 56 -20.41 3.62 -2.47
C ASN A 56 -21.56 4.61 -2.76
N HIS A 57 -22.05 5.33 -1.75
CA HIS A 57 -23.14 6.30 -1.92
C HIS A 57 -22.81 7.43 -2.90
N ALA A 58 -21.54 7.80 -3.01
CA ALA A 58 -21.11 8.86 -3.92
C ALA A 58 -20.94 8.42 -5.38
N LEU A 59 -21.04 7.11 -5.65
CA LEU A 59 -20.66 6.54 -6.94
C LEU A 59 -21.82 6.08 -7.79
N GLN A 60 -22.96 5.77 -7.18
CA GLN A 60 -24.16 5.30 -7.92
C GLN A 60 -23.81 4.26 -8.99
N GLU A 61 -24.07 4.59 -10.27
CA GLU A 61 -23.79 3.72 -11.41
C GLU A 61 -22.29 3.56 -11.74
N ASP A 62 -21.44 4.46 -11.28
CA ASP A 62 -20.00 4.44 -11.57
C ASP A 62 -19.28 3.29 -10.85
N ILE A 63 -19.82 2.81 -9.72
CA ILE A 63 -19.21 1.77 -8.87
C ILE A 63 -18.90 0.48 -9.64
N LYS A 64 -19.69 0.14 -10.64
CA LYS A 64 -19.54 -1.09 -11.44
C LYS A 64 -18.27 -1.13 -12.28
N TYR A 65 -17.67 0.03 -12.57
CA TYR A 65 -16.44 0.13 -13.36
C TYR A 65 -15.17 0.02 -12.52
N LEU A 66 -15.23 0.33 -11.23
CA LEU A 66 -14.13 0.12 -10.28
C LEU A 66 -14.70 -0.33 -8.93
N PRO A 67 -15.17 -1.58 -8.81
CA PRO A 67 -15.77 -2.07 -7.56
C PRO A 67 -14.74 -2.22 -6.44
N ASN A 68 -13.50 -2.56 -6.78
CA ASN A 68 -12.43 -2.78 -5.81
C ASN A 68 -11.64 -1.48 -5.61
N ARG A 69 -11.97 -0.79 -4.55
CA ARG A 69 -11.31 0.45 -4.13
C ARG A 69 -10.81 0.27 -2.71
N ASP A 70 -9.63 0.76 -2.48
CA ASP A 70 -8.98 0.73 -1.18
C ASP A 70 -8.40 2.11 -0.82
N THR A 71 -7.70 2.17 0.29
CA THR A 71 -7.08 3.39 0.80
C THR A 71 -5.77 3.76 0.12
N THR A 72 -5.37 3.07 -0.94
CA THR A 72 -4.12 3.38 -1.67
C THR A 72 -4.00 4.87 -1.96
N GLY A 73 -2.92 5.46 -1.49
CA GLY A 73 -2.63 6.89 -1.64
C GLY A 73 -3.53 7.80 -0.81
N CYS A 74 -4.18 7.33 0.26
CA CYS A 74 -5.00 8.12 1.15
C CYS A 74 -4.25 8.50 2.42
N ALA A 75 -4.38 9.75 2.85
CA ALA A 75 -3.92 10.19 4.16
C ALA A 75 -4.80 11.29 4.74
N ALA A 76 -4.80 11.38 6.07
CA ALA A 76 -5.48 12.43 6.82
C ALA A 76 -4.51 13.10 7.79
N HIS A 77 -4.50 14.43 7.83
CA HIS A 77 -3.67 15.19 8.76
C HIS A 77 -4.23 16.60 8.98
N ILE A 78 -3.91 17.22 10.13
CA ILE A 78 -4.28 18.61 10.41
C ILE A 78 -3.54 19.63 9.52
N ASN A 79 -2.41 19.23 8.95
CA ASN A 79 -1.61 20.02 8.02
C ASN A 79 -1.69 19.41 6.62
N LEU A 80 -2.02 20.21 5.60
CA LEU A 80 -2.18 19.76 4.22
C LEU A 80 -0.89 19.16 3.64
N ASN A 81 0.26 19.77 3.89
CA ASN A 81 1.53 19.25 3.35
C ASN A 81 1.89 17.88 3.96
N SER A 82 1.59 17.69 5.24
CA SER A 82 1.78 16.39 5.91
C SER A 82 0.79 15.33 5.40
N ALA A 83 -0.47 15.72 5.14
CA ALA A 83 -1.45 14.83 4.52
C ALA A 83 -1.01 14.42 3.10
N LEU A 84 -0.56 15.37 2.30
CA LEU A 84 -0.06 15.11 0.94
C LEU A 84 1.20 14.22 0.96
N ASP A 85 2.13 14.46 1.88
CA ASP A 85 3.33 13.64 2.05
C ASP A 85 2.98 12.20 2.47
N GLY A 86 2.04 12.05 3.41
CA GLY A 86 1.52 10.75 3.83
C GLY A 86 0.86 9.99 2.67
N ALA A 87 0.00 10.66 1.91
CA ALA A 87 -0.70 10.09 0.77
C ALA A 87 0.25 9.65 -0.35
N LEU A 88 1.30 10.44 -0.61
CA LEU A 88 2.32 10.09 -1.59
C LEU A 88 3.14 8.86 -1.15
N LYS A 89 3.52 8.80 0.13
CA LYS A 89 4.21 7.64 0.70
C LYS A 89 3.35 6.38 0.63
N GLU A 90 2.09 6.48 0.99
CA GLU A 90 1.12 5.37 0.92
C GLU A 90 0.98 4.86 -0.52
N LEU A 91 0.90 5.76 -1.51
CA LEU A 91 0.86 5.36 -2.92
C LEU A 91 2.06 4.50 -3.30
N ILE A 92 3.28 4.92 -2.97
CA ILE A 92 4.51 4.19 -3.34
C ILE A 92 4.66 2.91 -2.53
N GLU A 93 4.33 2.93 -1.27
CA GLU A 93 4.29 1.77 -0.39
C GLU A 93 3.46 0.63 -0.99
N ARG A 94 2.25 0.95 -1.47
CA ARG A 94 1.35 -0.01 -2.10
C ARG A 94 1.87 -0.53 -3.45
N GLN A 95 2.58 0.29 -4.24
CA GLN A 95 3.26 -0.18 -5.45
C GLN A 95 4.37 -1.20 -5.11
N CYS A 96 5.17 -0.93 -4.08
CA CYS A 96 6.22 -1.84 -3.62
C CYS A 96 5.63 -3.17 -3.13
N LEU A 97 4.53 -3.13 -2.36
CA LEU A 97 3.83 -4.31 -1.88
C LEU A 97 3.30 -5.16 -3.02
N LEU A 98 2.63 -4.55 -3.99
CA LEU A 98 2.08 -5.25 -5.15
C LEU A 98 3.19 -5.91 -5.99
N ARG A 99 4.27 -5.17 -6.26
CA ARG A 99 5.42 -5.76 -6.95
C ARG A 99 5.95 -6.97 -6.21
N TYR A 100 6.22 -6.84 -4.91
CA TYR A 100 6.69 -7.95 -4.08
C TYR A 100 5.74 -9.15 -4.13
N TRP A 101 4.43 -8.90 -3.97
CA TRP A 101 3.43 -9.97 -3.95
C TRP A 101 3.25 -10.68 -5.29
N ILE A 102 3.23 -9.93 -6.39
CA ILE A 102 3.04 -10.46 -7.74
C ILE A 102 4.29 -11.22 -8.20
N THR A 103 5.47 -10.64 -8.01
CA THR A 103 6.73 -11.24 -8.50
C THR A 103 7.29 -12.29 -7.56
N LYS A 104 6.90 -12.27 -6.28
CA LYS A 104 7.49 -13.08 -5.20
C LYS A 104 9.00 -12.85 -5.03
N GLN A 105 9.52 -11.75 -5.53
CA GLN A 105 10.93 -11.39 -5.37
C GLN A 105 11.12 -10.60 -4.08
N VAL A 106 12.03 -11.06 -3.24
CA VAL A 106 12.50 -10.34 -2.04
C VAL A 106 13.85 -9.70 -2.39
N PRO A 107 13.90 -8.38 -2.65
CA PRO A 107 15.16 -7.75 -3.05
C PRO A 107 16.23 -7.86 -1.98
N GLN A 108 15.89 -7.60 -0.72
CA GLN A 108 16.87 -7.57 0.36
C GLN A 108 16.26 -7.96 1.72
N GLU A 109 16.90 -8.88 2.44
CA GLU A 109 16.60 -9.16 3.85
C GLU A 109 17.47 -8.27 4.75
N ILE A 110 16.85 -7.64 5.75
CA ILE A 110 17.52 -6.84 6.77
C ILE A 110 17.69 -7.70 8.02
N ILE A 111 18.91 -8.10 8.30
CA ILE A 111 19.21 -8.94 9.46
C ILE A 111 19.19 -8.11 10.74
N ILE A 112 18.27 -8.46 11.63
CA ILE A 112 18.16 -7.87 12.96
C ILE A 112 19.26 -8.49 13.83
N THR A 113 20.27 -7.69 14.14
CA THR A 113 21.30 -8.04 15.11
C THR A 113 20.91 -7.57 16.51
N ASN A 114 21.66 -7.96 17.54
CA ASN A 114 21.45 -7.45 18.90
C ASN A 114 21.74 -5.93 19.03
N GLU A 115 22.36 -5.33 18.03
CA GLU A 115 22.65 -3.91 17.97
C GLU A 115 21.52 -3.15 17.29
N LEU A 116 20.51 -2.76 18.08
CA LEU A 116 19.36 -1.97 17.60
C LEU A 116 19.62 -0.45 17.71
N GLN A 117 20.89 -0.05 17.79
CA GLN A 117 21.28 1.38 17.85
C GLN A 117 20.81 2.09 16.57
N GLY A 118 20.37 3.34 16.72
CA GLY A 118 19.78 4.12 15.61
C GLY A 118 18.25 4.05 15.52
N LEU A 119 17.60 3.09 16.21
CA LEU A 119 16.15 3.04 16.34
C LEU A 119 15.69 3.61 17.69
N LYS A 120 14.46 4.13 17.73
CA LYS A 120 13.83 4.60 18.97
C LYS A 120 13.66 3.49 20.00
N THR A 121 13.67 3.88 21.28
CA THR A 121 13.55 2.93 22.41
C THR A 121 12.31 2.08 22.32
N ASP A 122 11.16 2.66 21.94
CA ASP A 122 9.90 1.94 21.81
C ASP A 122 9.97 0.88 20.70
N THR A 123 10.53 1.23 19.55
CA THR A 123 10.75 0.29 18.44
C THR A 123 11.66 -0.87 18.85
N ARG A 124 12.76 -0.57 19.53
CA ARG A 124 13.67 -1.60 20.06
C ARG A 124 12.96 -2.54 21.03
N THR A 125 12.12 -1.99 21.90
CA THR A 125 11.34 -2.77 22.86
C THR A 125 10.35 -3.68 22.16
N LEU A 126 9.65 -3.19 21.13
CA LEU A 126 8.72 -4.00 20.32
C LEU A 126 9.44 -5.12 19.57
N ILE A 127 10.55 -4.83 18.91
CA ILE A 127 11.38 -5.84 18.21
C ILE A 127 11.77 -6.96 19.20
N ASN A 128 12.34 -6.60 20.36
CA ASN A 128 12.77 -7.59 21.34
C ASN A 128 11.61 -8.46 21.86
N LYS A 129 10.44 -7.87 22.11
CA LYS A 129 9.26 -8.62 22.54
C LYS A 129 8.72 -9.56 21.46
N LEU A 130 8.68 -9.12 20.21
CA LEU A 130 8.28 -9.94 19.08
C LEU A 130 9.23 -11.13 18.89
N GLN A 131 10.55 -10.91 18.99
CA GLN A 131 11.56 -11.97 18.90
C GLN A 131 11.54 -12.95 20.07
N GLN A 132 11.02 -12.56 21.24
CA GLN A 132 10.84 -13.46 22.38
C GLN A 132 9.64 -14.41 22.22
N SER A 133 8.66 -14.05 21.41
CA SER A 133 7.42 -14.82 21.20
C SER A 133 7.32 -15.48 19.85
N GLY A 134 8.29 -15.23 18.96
CA GLY A 134 8.28 -15.79 17.61
C GLY A 134 9.41 -15.28 16.75
N SER A 135 9.28 -15.53 15.48
CA SER A 135 10.23 -15.12 14.44
C SER A 135 9.81 -13.80 13.83
N LEU A 136 10.72 -12.83 13.76
CA LEU A 136 10.53 -11.53 13.11
C LEU A 136 11.49 -11.41 11.92
N LYS A 137 10.95 -11.12 10.73
CA LYS A 137 11.69 -10.85 9.51
C LYS A 137 11.45 -9.42 9.06
N LEU A 138 12.50 -8.76 8.57
CA LEU A 138 12.43 -7.45 7.92
C LEU A 138 12.94 -7.59 6.48
N TYR A 139 12.15 -7.11 5.51
CA TYR A 139 12.57 -7.05 4.12
C TYR A 139 12.46 -5.63 3.58
N ASP A 140 13.51 -5.19 2.90
CA ASP A 140 13.44 -4.03 2.02
C ASP A 140 12.83 -4.51 0.69
N ILE A 141 11.60 -4.08 0.42
CA ILE A 141 10.85 -4.41 -0.79
C ILE A 141 10.75 -3.21 -1.74
N THR A 142 11.62 -2.23 -1.57
CA THR A 142 11.69 -1.06 -2.46
C THR A 142 11.82 -1.51 -3.91
N ILE A 143 11.04 -0.91 -4.80
CA ILE A 143 11.13 -1.17 -6.23
C ILE A 143 12.56 -0.80 -6.69
N PRO A 144 13.27 -1.67 -7.42
CA PRO A 144 14.61 -1.36 -7.90
C PRO A 144 14.67 -0.02 -8.63
N GLY A 145 15.63 0.83 -8.26
CA GLY A 145 15.80 2.16 -8.82
C GLY A 145 14.90 3.25 -8.22
N PHE A 146 13.88 2.91 -7.42
CA PHE A 146 13.11 3.93 -6.70
C PHE A 146 13.91 4.50 -5.53
N PRO A 147 13.85 5.83 -5.32
CA PRO A 147 14.43 6.44 -4.13
C PRO A 147 13.61 6.11 -2.87
N GLY A 148 14.23 6.13 -1.71
CA GLY A 148 13.60 5.85 -0.42
C GLY A 148 13.60 4.38 -0.03
N PHE A 149 12.75 4.01 0.95
CA PHE A 149 12.80 2.71 1.61
C PHE A 149 11.38 2.19 1.86
N ALA A 150 11.04 1.06 1.27
CA ALA A 150 9.80 0.33 1.58
C ALA A 150 10.16 -0.91 2.40
N VAL A 151 9.84 -0.89 3.69
CA VAL A 151 10.18 -1.99 4.61
C VAL A 151 8.91 -2.72 5.02
N ILE A 152 8.86 -4.02 4.78
CA ILE A 152 7.86 -4.91 5.33
C ILE A 152 8.44 -5.68 6.51
N SER A 153 7.74 -5.65 7.64
CA SER A 153 8.00 -6.45 8.83
C SER A 153 7.00 -7.60 8.90
N ILE A 154 7.46 -8.81 9.15
CA ILE A 154 6.64 -10.03 9.14
C ILE A 154 6.93 -10.81 10.41
N TYR A 155 5.88 -11.05 11.20
CA TYR A 155 5.95 -11.83 12.43
C TYR A 155 5.23 -13.16 12.27
N GLY A 156 5.81 -14.21 12.84
CA GLY A 156 5.20 -15.52 12.97
C GLY A 156 5.46 -16.10 14.35
N ALA A 157 4.42 -16.51 15.06
CA ALA A 157 4.53 -17.11 16.39
C ALA A 157 5.25 -18.45 16.35
N ASP A 158 6.04 -18.75 17.37
CA ASP A 158 6.69 -20.07 17.53
C ASP A 158 5.76 -21.06 18.26
N ASP A 159 4.79 -20.56 19.03
CA ASP A 159 3.82 -21.36 19.77
C ASP A 159 2.42 -21.23 19.19
N ASN A 160 1.82 -22.36 18.81
CA ASN A 160 0.46 -22.43 18.25
C ASN A 160 -0.64 -22.04 19.26
N SER A 161 -0.34 -21.97 20.55
CA SER A 161 -1.29 -21.53 21.58
C SER A 161 -1.49 -20.00 21.61
N LEU A 162 -0.57 -19.25 20.99
CA LEU A 162 -0.67 -17.80 20.93
C LEU A 162 -1.87 -17.35 20.06
N THR A 163 -2.50 -16.26 20.46
CA THR A 163 -3.68 -15.72 19.74
C THR A 163 -3.32 -15.17 18.36
N VAL A 164 -2.12 -14.61 18.22
CA VAL A 164 -1.60 -14.07 16.97
C VAL A 164 -0.53 -15.01 16.44
N GLN A 165 -0.84 -15.68 15.33
CA GLN A 165 0.04 -16.62 14.66
C GLN A 165 0.85 -15.97 13.53
N TYR A 166 0.30 -14.92 12.94
CA TYR A 166 0.90 -14.13 11.86
C TYR A 166 0.39 -12.71 11.94
N CYS A 167 1.27 -11.77 11.76
CA CYS A 167 0.92 -10.39 11.43
C CYS A 167 2.06 -9.70 10.69
N THR A 168 1.76 -8.57 10.09
CA THR A 168 2.70 -7.81 9.27
C THR A 168 2.44 -6.32 9.39
N GLY A 169 3.46 -5.52 9.08
CA GLY A 169 3.37 -4.10 8.91
C GLY A 169 4.27 -3.65 7.77
N LEU A 170 3.91 -2.58 7.11
CA LEU A 170 4.63 -2.03 5.95
C LEU A 170 4.78 -0.53 6.11
N SER A 171 5.89 0.01 5.67
CA SER A 171 6.02 1.46 5.57
C SER A 171 7.00 1.87 4.49
N TYR A 172 6.64 2.92 3.76
CA TYR A 172 7.58 3.66 2.94
C TYR A 172 8.07 4.91 3.67
N GLY A 173 9.39 5.11 3.68
CA GLY A 173 10.03 6.24 4.35
C GLY A 173 11.13 6.89 3.51
N TYR A 174 11.44 8.15 3.83
CA TYR A 174 12.57 8.88 3.24
C TYR A 174 13.89 8.54 3.93
N SER A 175 13.85 7.85 5.04
CA SER A 175 15.01 7.27 5.71
C SER A 175 14.73 5.83 6.10
N ALA A 176 15.75 4.99 6.09
CA ALA A 176 15.72 3.61 6.54
C ALA A 176 15.14 3.48 7.95
N GLU A 177 15.60 4.36 8.88
CA GLU A 177 15.11 4.45 10.24
C GLU A 177 13.58 4.63 10.27
N SER A 178 13.05 5.65 9.56
CA SER A 178 11.61 5.94 9.60
C SER A 178 10.77 4.83 8.98
N ALA A 179 11.27 4.14 7.95
CA ALA A 179 10.59 3.03 7.32
C ALA A 179 10.50 1.82 8.27
N ILE A 180 11.61 1.47 8.95
CA ILE A 180 11.62 0.38 9.94
C ILE A 180 10.70 0.71 11.11
N GLU A 181 10.84 1.88 11.73
CA GLU A 181 10.07 2.27 12.91
C GLU A 181 8.55 2.23 12.66
N LYS A 182 8.13 2.75 11.50
CA LYS A 182 6.70 2.73 11.12
C LYS A 182 6.22 1.33 10.78
N SER A 183 6.98 0.53 10.04
CA SER A 183 6.58 -0.83 9.72
C SER A 183 6.43 -1.70 10.99
N ILE A 184 7.31 -1.55 11.97
CA ILE A 184 7.20 -2.22 13.28
C ILE A 184 5.98 -1.70 14.07
N THR A 185 5.72 -0.40 14.02
CA THR A 185 4.54 0.20 14.69
C THR A 185 3.25 -0.33 14.07
N GLU A 186 3.16 -0.41 12.76
CA GLU A 186 1.99 -0.93 12.05
C GLU A 186 1.81 -2.44 12.30
N LEU A 187 2.90 -3.21 12.29
CA LEU A 187 2.86 -4.61 12.70
C LEU A 187 2.30 -4.75 14.12
N TRP A 188 2.73 -3.91 15.05
CA TRP A 188 2.21 -3.94 16.42
C TRP A 188 0.73 -3.56 16.50
N GLN A 189 0.27 -2.58 15.72
CA GLN A 189 -1.16 -2.24 15.63
C GLN A 189 -1.97 -3.44 15.12
N SER A 190 -1.51 -4.10 14.08
CA SER A 190 -2.10 -5.31 13.50
C SER A 190 -2.11 -6.46 14.52
N PHE A 191 -1.01 -6.65 15.25
CA PHE A 191 -0.91 -7.63 16.33
C PHE A 191 -1.95 -7.37 17.42
N ALA A 192 -2.01 -6.13 17.91
CA ALA A 192 -2.95 -5.74 18.95
C ALA A 192 -4.41 -5.93 18.50
N PHE A 193 -4.73 -5.53 17.27
CA PHE A 193 -6.04 -5.72 16.68
C PHE A 193 -6.43 -7.21 16.64
N LEU A 194 -5.58 -8.07 16.08
CA LEU A 194 -5.79 -9.51 16.02
C LEU A 194 -5.97 -10.13 17.41
N HIS A 195 -5.14 -9.71 18.35
CA HIS A 195 -5.21 -10.21 19.72
C HIS A 195 -6.54 -9.84 20.40
N TYR A 196 -6.88 -8.54 20.42
CA TYR A 196 -8.10 -8.06 21.10
C TYR A 196 -9.38 -8.59 20.46
N PHE A 197 -9.42 -8.71 19.17
CA PHE A 197 -10.57 -9.30 18.49
C PHE A 197 -10.77 -10.76 18.92
N LYS A 198 -9.70 -11.56 18.96
CA LYS A 198 -9.79 -12.96 19.34
C LYS A 198 -10.21 -13.16 20.81
N ILE A 199 -9.62 -12.39 21.72
CA ILE A 199 -10.00 -12.49 23.16
C ILE A 199 -11.38 -11.89 23.43
N GLY A 200 -11.84 -10.95 22.62
CA GLY A 200 -13.18 -10.36 22.70
C GLY A 200 -14.29 -11.29 22.23
N GLY A 201 -13.96 -12.46 21.66
CA GLY A 201 -14.92 -13.44 21.18
C GLY A 201 -15.70 -13.02 19.93
N TYR A 202 -15.19 -12.03 19.18
CA TYR A 202 -15.81 -11.61 17.91
C TYR A 202 -15.66 -12.68 16.83
N ASP A 203 -16.69 -12.82 16.00
CA ASP A 203 -16.67 -13.74 14.87
C ASP A 203 -16.17 -13.05 13.60
N ILE A 204 -15.50 -13.80 12.75
CA ILE A 204 -15.01 -13.30 11.46
C ILE A 204 -16.17 -12.90 10.52
N THR A 205 -17.36 -13.44 10.75
CA THR A 205 -18.58 -13.09 10.01
C THR A 205 -19.08 -11.69 10.34
N ASP A 206 -18.66 -11.12 11.48
CA ASP A 206 -18.99 -9.74 11.88
C ASP A 206 -18.20 -8.70 11.09
N ILE A 207 -17.22 -9.13 10.29
CA ILE A 207 -16.39 -8.25 9.47
C ILE A 207 -17.01 -8.13 8.08
N ASP A 208 -17.60 -6.98 7.75
CA ASP A 208 -18.22 -6.73 6.45
C ASP A 208 -17.18 -6.57 5.32
N ASP A 209 -16.05 -5.95 5.60
CA ASP A 209 -15.00 -5.71 4.62
C ASP A 209 -14.27 -7.01 4.24
N SER A 210 -14.27 -7.31 2.94
CA SER A 210 -13.70 -8.55 2.41
C SER A 210 -12.18 -8.62 2.58
N TYR A 211 -11.50 -7.47 2.52
CA TYR A 211 -10.06 -7.37 2.67
C TYR A 211 -9.64 -7.62 4.12
N HIS A 212 -10.28 -6.94 5.07
CA HIS A 212 -10.08 -7.20 6.50
C HIS A 212 -10.42 -8.63 6.89
N ARG A 213 -11.49 -9.20 6.32
CA ARG A 213 -11.84 -10.61 6.53
C ARG A 213 -10.77 -11.56 6.00
N HIS A 214 -10.15 -11.25 4.85
CA HIS A 214 -9.03 -12.02 4.32
C HIS A 214 -7.81 -11.96 5.23
N PHE A 215 -7.44 -10.77 5.71
CA PHE A 215 -6.33 -10.60 6.66
C PHE A 215 -6.56 -11.42 7.94
N TRP A 216 -7.76 -11.40 8.47
CA TRP A 216 -8.14 -12.22 9.62
C TRP A 216 -7.93 -13.72 9.39
N LYS A 217 -8.42 -14.23 8.26
CA LYS A 217 -8.26 -15.63 7.87
C LYS A 217 -6.80 -16.01 7.70
N SER A 218 -5.96 -15.01 7.46
CA SER A 218 -4.52 -15.17 7.24
C SER A 218 -3.71 -15.26 8.55
N ASN A 219 -4.33 -15.08 9.73
CA ASN A 219 -3.68 -15.23 11.04
C ASN A 219 -3.35 -16.70 11.34
N LYS A 220 -2.39 -17.28 10.59
CA LYS A 220 -1.94 -18.66 10.66
C LYS A 220 -0.44 -18.75 10.45
N ARG A 221 0.22 -19.73 11.07
CA ARG A 221 1.66 -19.97 10.85
C ARG A 221 2.01 -20.26 9.38
N ASP A 222 1.12 -20.94 8.66
CA ASP A 222 1.30 -21.19 7.23
C ASP A 222 1.42 -19.92 6.40
N THR A 223 0.72 -18.84 6.82
CA THR A 223 0.82 -17.54 6.15
C THR A 223 2.20 -16.93 6.36
N TYR A 224 2.76 -17.01 7.58
CA TYR A 224 4.15 -16.60 7.82
C TYR A 224 5.12 -17.36 6.91
N THR A 225 4.98 -18.69 6.84
CA THR A 225 5.81 -19.51 5.97
C THR A 225 5.65 -19.12 4.50
N LEU A 226 4.43 -18.85 4.04
CA LEU A 226 4.18 -18.38 2.68
C LEU A 226 4.86 -17.05 2.39
N MET A 227 4.82 -16.11 3.33
CA MET A 227 5.38 -14.77 3.18
C MET A 227 6.92 -14.73 3.27
N THR A 228 7.53 -15.75 3.89
CA THR A 228 8.97 -15.76 4.16
C THR A 228 9.73 -16.90 3.45
N LYS A 229 9.06 -17.66 2.58
CA LYS A 229 9.65 -18.83 1.92
C LYS A 229 10.66 -18.53 0.82
N GLU A 230 10.54 -17.36 0.21
CA GLU A 230 11.39 -16.98 -0.91
C GLU A 230 12.78 -16.56 -0.41
N THR A 231 13.81 -16.97 -1.13
CA THR A 231 15.18 -16.59 -0.78
C THR A 231 15.43 -15.13 -1.21
N PRO A 232 15.88 -14.26 -0.30
CA PRO A 232 16.25 -12.89 -0.63
C PRO A 232 17.40 -12.86 -1.65
N LEU A 233 17.37 -11.88 -2.56
CA LEU A 233 18.46 -11.66 -3.52
C LEU A 233 19.74 -11.18 -2.82
N HIS A 234 19.56 -10.36 -1.79
CA HIS A 234 20.64 -9.79 -0.99
C HIS A 234 20.31 -9.84 0.50
N VAL A 235 21.36 -9.76 1.30
CA VAL A 235 21.26 -9.67 2.77
C VAL A 235 22.09 -8.47 3.24
N ILE A 236 21.54 -7.68 4.15
CA ILE A 236 22.22 -6.52 4.75
C ILE A 236 22.06 -6.52 6.26
N SER A 237 23.05 -6.06 7.00
CA SER A 237 22.89 -5.83 8.44
C SER A 237 21.95 -4.65 8.70
N LEU A 238 21.26 -4.66 9.84
CA LEU A 238 20.40 -3.54 10.24
C LEU A 238 21.22 -2.23 10.29
N LYS A 239 22.45 -2.28 10.80
CA LYS A 239 23.34 -1.12 10.87
C LYS A 239 23.62 -0.54 9.49
N ASP A 240 24.09 -1.36 8.54
CA ASP A 240 24.42 -0.89 7.20
C ASP A 240 23.18 -0.39 6.46
N PHE A 241 22.02 -0.95 6.75
CA PHE A 241 20.75 -0.47 6.19
C PHE A 241 20.40 0.92 6.74
N LEU A 242 20.56 1.15 8.05
CA LEU A 242 20.30 2.45 8.70
C LEU A 242 21.29 3.54 8.24
N ASP A 243 22.51 3.16 7.85
CA ASP A 243 23.54 4.08 7.36
C ASP A 243 23.30 4.53 5.90
N LYS A 244 22.31 3.96 5.19
CA LYS A 244 21.96 4.40 3.84
C LYS A 244 21.50 5.86 3.83
N PRO A 245 21.85 6.65 2.79
CA PRO A 245 21.52 8.06 2.72
C PRO A 245 20.02 8.30 2.69
N LYS A 246 19.56 9.31 3.42
CA LYS A 246 18.18 9.78 3.41
C LYS A 246 17.89 10.46 2.07
N ILE A 247 16.65 10.35 1.63
CA ILE A 247 16.15 11.08 0.47
C ILE A 247 15.21 12.20 0.89
N THR A 248 14.89 13.06 -0.03
CA THR A 248 13.90 14.13 0.10
C THR A 248 12.61 13.78 -0.67
N ARG A 249 11.52 14.44 -0.32
CA ARG A 249 10.28 14.38 -1.09
C ARG A 249 10.51 14.81 -2.56
N TYR A 250 11.34 15.81 -2.78
CA TYR A 250 11.66 16.29 -4.12
C TYR A 250 12.32 15.22 -5.00
N GLU A 251 13.22 14.41 -4.43
CA GLU A 251 13.86 13.30 -5.16
C GLU A 251 12.83 12.24 -5.54
N LEU A 252 11.87 11.91 -4.64
CA LEU A 252 10.77 11.01 -4.96
C LEU A 252 9.89 11.57 -6.08
N GLU A 253 9.45 12.83 -5.97
CA GLU A 253 8.61 13.47 -6.99
C GLU A 253 9.32 13.57 -8.33
N SER A 254 10.61 13.90 -8.33
CA SER A 254 11.44 13.95 -9.54
C SER A 254 11.55 12.58 -10.20
N HIS A 255 11.74 11.53 -9.42
CA HIS A 255 11.77 10.16 -9.93
C HIS A 255 10.41 9.74 -10.50
N LEU A 256 9.32 9.97 -9.78
CA LEU A 256 7.97 9.67 -10.26
C LEU A 256 7.66 10.36 -11.58
N LYS A 257 8.11 11.61 -11.74
CA LYS A 257 7.94 12.37 -12.98
C LYS A 257 8.65 11.72 -14.17
N THR A 258 9.73 10.98 -13.98
CA THR A 258 10.38 10.22 -15.07
C THR A 258 9.55 9.02 -15.53
N ILE A 259 8.67 8.53 -14.65
CA ILE A 259 7.83 7.35 -14.88
C ILE A 259 6.49 7.76 -15.50
N THR A 260 5.86 8.81 -14.96
CA THR A 260 4.57 9.29 -15.44
C THR A 260 4.33 10.75 -15.08
N ASN A 261 3.73 11.51 -16.00
CA ASN A 261 3.23 12.86 -15.73
C ASN A 261 1.81 12.86 -15.14
N ASN A 262 1.15 11.69 -15.03
CA ASN A 262 -0.25 11.55 -14.65
C ASN A 262 -0.39 11.16 -13.18
N VAL A 263 0.15 11.96 -12.27
CA VAL A 263 -0.08 11.84 -10.82
C VAL A 263 -0.99 12.97 -10.37
N PHE A 264 -2.11 12.61 -9.76
CA PHE A 264 -3.16 13.53 -9.38
C PHE A 264 -3.38 13.57 -7.89
N VAL A 265 -3.77 14.73 -7.39
CA VAL A 265 -4.05 15.01 -5.99
C VAL A 265 -5.49 15.48 -5.86
N TYR A 266 -6.26 14.78 -5.05
CA TYR A 266 -7.52 15.26 -4.50
C TYR A 266 -7.30 15.65 -3.05
N ALA A 267 -7.73 16.85 -2.68
CA ALA A 267 -7.64 17.32 -1.30
C ALA A 267 -8.96 17.95 -0.88
N ARG A 268 -9.41 17.59 0.31
CA ARG A 268 -10.62 18.12 0.93
C ARG A 268 -10.36 18.40 2.42
N SER A 269 -10.88 19.49 2.92
CA SER A 269 -10.86 19.76 4.35
C SER A 269 -12.21 19.46 4.99
N GLU A 270 -12.17 18.90 6.19
CA GLU A 270 -13.33 18.64 7.02
C GLU A 270 -13.17 19.29 8.39
N SER A 271 -14.23 19.96 8.84
CA SER A 271 -14.28 20.54 10.18
C SER A 271 -14.74 19.46 11.17
N LEU A 272 -13.87 19.10 12.08
CA LEU A 272 -14.17 18.21 13.20
C LEU A 272 -14.29 19.02 14.49
N ILE A 273 -14.83 18.41 15.56
CA ILE A 273 -14.99 19.06 16.88
C ILE A 273 -13.67 19.64 17.42
N ARG A 274 -12.54 19.06 17.05
CA ARG A 274 -11.19 19.47 17.52
C ARG A 274 -10.36 20.24 16.49
N GLY A 275 -10.95 20.68 15.38
CA GLY A 275 -10.26 21.46 14.36
C GLY A 275 -10.45 20.96 12.94
N LEU A 276 -9.68 21.54 12.02
CA LEU A 276 -9.69 21.22 10.60
C LEU A 276 -8.79 20.01 10.34
N VAL A 277 -9.27 19.04 9.56
CA VAL A 277 -8.50 17.90 9.07
C VAL A 277 -8.52 17.91 7.55
N TRP A 278 -7.37 17.74 6.94
CA TRP A 278 -7.22 17.52 5.51
C TRP A 278 -7.26 16.04 5.19
N LEU A 279 -8.15 15.68 4.28
CA LEU A 279 -8.22 14.37 3.64
C LEU A 279 -7.60 14.50 2.26
N VAL A 280 -6.57 13.73 1.99
CA VAL A 280 -5.84 13.79 0.72
C VAL A 280 -5.81 12.39 0.10
N ARG A 281 -6.01 12.34 -1.20
CA ARG A 281 -5.75 11.14 -2.00
C ARG A 281 -4.81 11.50 -3.15
N VAL A 282 -3.68 10.79 -3.24
CA VAL A 282 -2.76 10.83 -4.37
C VAL A 282 -2.94 9.54 -5.17
N PHE A 283 -3.14 9.64 -6.47
CA PHE A 283 -3.36 8.49 -7.32
C PHE A 283 -2.83 8.72 -8.73
N SER A 284 -2.60 7.63 -9.44
CA SER A 284 -2.21 7.66 -10.85
C SER A 284 -2.84 6.49 -11.60
N PRO A 285 -3.52 6.72 -12.71
CA PRO A 285 -3.99 5.63 -13.58
C PRO A 285 -2.83 4.89 -14.28
N ALA A 286 -1.61 5.45 -14.29
CA ALA A 286 -0.40 4.83 -14.81
C ALA A 286 0.34 3.96 -13.79
N LEU A 287 -0.22 3.77 -12.59
CA LEU A 287 0.26 2.88 -11.52
C LEU A 287 -0.85 1.88 -11.17
N PHE A 288 -0.58 0.90 -10.32
CA PHE A 288 -1.65 0.06 -9.79
C PHE A 288 -2.64 0.90 -8.98
N ILE A 289 -3.93 0.76 -9.28
CA ILE A 289 -5.00 1.60 -8.72
C ILE A 289 -5.69 1.00 -7.48
N HIS A 290 -5.47 -0.28 -7.18
CA HIS A 290 -5.92 -0.96 -5.98
C HIS A 290 -5.02 -2.17 -5.67
N MET A 291 -5.13 -2.73 -4.44
CA MET A 291 -4.31 -3.86 -3.97
C MET A 291 -4.98 -5.22 -4.07
N ASP A 292 -6.26 -5.29 -4.42
CA ASP A 292 -6.96 -6.58 -4.50
C ASP A 292 -6.48 -7.41 -5.68
N CYS A 293 -5.46 -8.22 -5.46
CA CYS A 293 -4.90 -9.12 -6.46
C CYS A 293 -5.84 -10.29 -6.82
N SER A 294 -6.94 -10.51 -6.09
CA SER A 294 -7.94 -11.52 -6.45
C SER A 294 -8.90 -11.05 -7.54
N SER A 295 -8.84 -9.78 -7.87
CA SER A 295 -9.63 -9.08 -8.88
C SER A 295 -8.74 -8.59 -10.02
N PRO A 296 -9.30 -8.24 -11.17
CA PRO A 296 -8.52 -7.71 -12.29
C PRO A 296 -7.73 -6.47 -11.89
N LEU A 297 -6.43 -6.49 -12.16
CA LEU A 297 -5.50 -5.36 -11.98
C LEU A 297 -5.24 -4.70 -13.33
N ASN A 298 -4.90 -3.42 -13.29
CA ASN A 298 -4.41 -2.71 -14.48
C ASN A 298 -2.93 -3.03 -14.71
N PHE A 299 -2.64 -4.19 -15.28
CA PHE A 299 -1.25 -4.65 -15.51
C PHE A 299 -0.48 -3.84 -16.55
N GLU A 300 -1.14 -3.16 -17.47
CA GLU A 300 -0.47 -2.25 -18.41
C GLU A 300 -0.17 -0.90 -17.73
N ASN A 301 0.75 -0.92 -16.77
CA ASN A 301 1.15 0.25 -16.01
C ASN A 301 2.68 0.35 -15.90
N ALA A 302 3.17 1.46 -15.38
CA ALA A 302 4.60 1.76 -15.32
C ALA A 302 5.40 0.82 -14.40
N ILE A 303 4.76 0.24 -13.38
CA ILE A 303 5.42 -0.67 -12.42
C ILE A 303 5.54 -2.08 -12.98
N SER A 304 4.51 -2.52 -13.69
CA SER A 304 4.44 -3.87 -14.25
C SER A 304 5.03 -4.00 -15.66
N SER A 305 5.46 -2.91 -16.27
CA SER A 305 6.04 -2.91 -17.63
C SER A 305 7.24 -3.85 -17.78
N GLU A 306 7.98 -4.10 -16.70
CA GLU A 306 9.12 -5.02 -16.67
C GLU A 306 8.73 -6.46 -16.25
N PHE A 307 7.45 -6.70 -15.92
CA PHE A 307 7.04 -8.03 -15.50
C PHE A 307 6.91 -8.97 -16.70
N PRO A 308 7.29 -10.25 -16.56
CA PRO A 308 6.96 -11.26 -17.56
C PRO A 308 5.45 -11.30 -17.80
N LYS A 309 5.00 -11.36 -19.07
CA LYS A 309 3.57 -11.43 -19.41
C LYS A 309 2.82 -12.57 -18.72
N THR A 310 3.52 -13.66 -18.38
CA THR A 310 2.97 -14.79 -17.63
C THR A 310 2.42 -14.41 -16.24
N TYR A 311 2.73 -13.23 -15.73
CA TYR A 311 2.15 -12.76 -14.45
C TYR A 311 0.72 -12.23 -14.59
N GLU A 312 0.34 -11.71 -15.76
CA GLU A 312 -1.01 -11.22 -16.04
C GLU A 312 -2.05 -12.37 -15.96
N ASP A 313 -1.65 -13.57 -16.40
CA ASP A 313 -2.51 -14.76 -16.43
C ASP A 313 -2.57 -15.51 -15.08
N ARG A 314 -1.77 -15.11 -14.10
CA ARG A 314 -1.76 -15.76 -12.78
C ARG A 314 -3.02 -15.41 -12.00
N LYS A 315 -3.72 -16.44 -11.52
CA LYS A 315 -4.73 -16.26 -10.48
C LYS A 315 -4.04 -15.96 -9.16
N LEU A 316 -3.93 -14.70 -8.82
CA LEU A 316 -3.35 -14.25 -7.58
C LEU A 316 -4.39 -14.29 -6.45
N SER A 317 -3.94 -14.60 -5.24
CA SER A 317 -4.73 -14.37 -4.03
C SER A 317 -4.54 -12.94 -3.53
N MET A 318 -5.48 -12.45 -2.73
CA MET A 318 -5.27 -11.19 -1.98
C MET A 318 -3.98 -11.25 -1.18
N VAL A 319 -3.32 -10.10 -1.04
CA VAL A 319 -2.18 -9.97 -0.13
C VAL A 319 -2.68 -10.18 1.31
N PRO A 320 -2.06 -11.06 2.11
CA PRO A 320 -2.44 -11.24 3.51
C PRO A 320 -1.89 -10.10 4.39
N PHE A 321 -2.37 -8.89 4.15
CA PHE A 321 -1.92 -7.63 4.73
C PHE A 321 -3.12 -6.89 5.33
N PRO A 322 -2.99 -6.12 6.44
CA PRO A 322 -4.08 -5.37 7.08
C PRO A 322 -4.58 -4.17 6.29
#